data_0abd503f9a36f9e257e0762b992ee2dc
#
_entry.id   0abd503f9a36f9e257e0762b992ee2dc
#
_cell.length_a   1.000
_cell.length_b   1.000
_cell.length_c   1.000
_cell.angle_alpha   90.00
_cell.angle_beta   90.00
_cell.angle_gamma   90.00
#
_symmetry.space_group_name_H-M   'P 1'
#
loop_
_entity.id
_entity.type
_entity.pdbx_description
1 polymer ?
#
loop_
_entity_poly.entity_id
_entity_poly.type
_entity_poly.pdbx_seq_one_letter_code
_entity_poly.pdbx_strand_id
1 'polypeptide(L)'
;MKEHYTVYRQHGRYAGWPANHGGWSWGDEILISFQDCEDSHVWEDHHSVVPDCERYMIFARSYDGGRKWRIERPAVKHVTDETKGPVRTADITPCPGGIDFAHPDFCASFTLSGTEADKPSWWLYSLDRGHHWHGPHSIPSMGFTGVNARTDYHVLSPSEMMVFLTVTKEDRDEGRVVCAKLTNGGADWELVGCVGDEPPGWEIMPASAQRRNGDWVCLVRGQTKRVLGFRQWYMSQYESSDGGKTWRFIKKLLPNSFSSNPPALVVMKNGAWCLCYGWRDEPYGMRCRFSRDEGRTWGPERVLRDDAACWDLGYPRMRENASGQLVVAYYYNDTPEGERYIAATVFDEEM
;
A
#
# COMPACT_ATOMS: atom_id res chain seq x y z
N MET A 1 -23.09 9.65 3.02
CA MET A 1 -23.25 9.55 1.54
C MET A 1 -22.03 8.86 0.96
N LYS A 2 -22.15 8.09 -0.14
CA LYS A 2 -21.01 7.50 -0.85
C LYS A 2 -21.13 7.76 -2.35
N GLU A 3 -20.03 8.16 -2.99
CA GLU A 3 -19.97 8.53 -4.41
C GLU A 3 -18.79 7.78 -5.05
N HIS A 4 -18.98 7.25 -6.25
CA HIS A 4 -17.98 6.47 -6.97
C HIS A 4 -17.52 7.18 -8.24
N TYR A 5 -16.22 7.19 -8.48
CA TYR A 5 -15.60 7.88 -9.61
C TYR A 5 -14.61 6.96 -10.31
N THR A 6 -14.53 7.05 -11.63
CA THR A 6 -13.43 6.46 -12.41
C THR A 6 -12.25 7.42 -12.36
N VAL A 7 -11.11 6.94 -11.87
CA VAL A 7 -9.86 7.71 -11.80
C VAL A 7 -9.06 7.55 -13.08
N TYR A 8 -8.90 6.30 -13.52
CA TYR A 8 -8.16 5.96 -14.72
C TYR A 8 -8.69 4.67 -15.34
N ARG A 9 -9.02 4.73 -16.62
CA ARG A 9 -9.39 3.57 -17.42
C ARG A 9 -8.88 3.78 -18.84
N GLN A 10 -8.23 2.78 -19.41
CA GLN A 10 -7.76 2.82 -20.80
C GLN A 10 -7.93 1.44 -21.42
N HIS A 11 -8.46 1.41 -22.65
CA HIS A 11 -8.68 0.17 -23.39
C HIS A 11 -7.37 -0.59 -23.62
N GLY A 12 -7.40 -1.91 -23.42
CA GLY A 12 -6.23 -2.78 -23.55
C GLY A 12 -5.18 -2.62 -22.44
N ARG A 13 -5.51 -1.89 -21.35
CA ARG A 13 -4.59 -1.67 -20.23
C ARG A 13 -5.15 -2.25 -18.95
N TYR A 14 -4.26 -2.80 -18.15
CA TYR A 14 -4.48 -3.20 -16.78
C TYR A 14 -3.94 -2.12 -15.85
N ALA A 15 -4.82 -1.45 -15.11
CA ALA A 15 -4.42 -0.49 -14.09
C ALA A 15 -4.67 -1.08 -12.70
N GLY A 16 -3.63 -1.19 -11.86
CA GLY A 16 -3.78 -1.92 -10.61
C GLY A 16 -2.85 -1.46 -9.48
N TRP A 17 -3.12 -2.07 -8.33
CA TRP A 17 -2.29 -2.11 -7.14
C TRP A 17 -1.88 -0.76 -6.52
N PRO A 18 -2.80 0.18 -6.26
CA PRO A 18 -2.44 1.44 -5.60
C PRO A 18 -1.71 1.24 -4.26
N ALA A 19 -2.04 0.17 -3.53
CA ALA A 19 -1.40 -0.16 -2.26
C ALA A 19 0.12 -0.35 -2.35
N ASN A 20 0.66 -0.70 -3.52
CA ASN A 20 2.09 -0.90 -3.68
C ASN A 20 2.87 0.42 -3.74
N HIS A 21 2.25 1.51 -4.23
CA HIS A 21 2.96 2.71 -4.61
C HIS A 21 2.75 3.89 -3.67
N GLY A 22 1.52 4.20 -3.30
CA GLY A 22 1.25 5.24 -2.32
C GLY A 22 0.08 6.15 -2.66
N GLY A 23 -0.21 7.03 -1.71
CA GLY A 23 -1.21 8.08 -1.85
C GLY A 23 -1.02 9.11 -0.75
N TRP A 24 -1.26 10.37 -1.07
CA TRP A 24 -1.00 11.51 -0.20
C TRP A 24 -2.14 12.52 -0.32
N SER A 25 -2.31 13.38 0.69
CA SER A 25 -3.30 14.46 0.65
C SER A 25 -2.79 15.72 1.32
N TRP A 26 -3.14 16.85 0.72
CA TRP A 26 -2.91 18.21 1.21
C TRP A 26 -4.24 18.98 1.14
N GLY A 27 -5.13 18.64 2.09
CA GLY A 27 -6.52 19.10 2.05
C GLY A 27 -7.32 18.43 0.92
N ASP A 28 -7.85 19.21 -0.02
CA ASP A 28 -8.58 18.68 -1.18
C ASP A 28 -7.65 18.25 -2.34
N GLU A 29 -6.38 18.59 -2.27
CA GLU A 29 -5.38 18.05 -3.18
C GLU A 29 -5.02 16.63 -2.73
N ILE A 30 -5.30 15.65 -3.59
CA ILE A 30 -5.02 14.24 -3.34
C ILE A 30 -4.21 13.69 -4.50
N LEU A 31 -3.10 13.03 -4.18
CA LEU A 31 -2.26 12.32 -5.15
C LEU A 31 -2.29 10.83 -4.82
N ILE A 32 -2.56 9.99 -5.81
CA ILE A 32 -2.43 8.53 -5.72
C ILE A 32 -1.50 8.03 -6.82
N SER A 33 -0.86 6.91 -6.54
CA SER A 33 -0.01 6.22 -7.52
C SER A 33 -0.45 4.78 -7.68
N PHE A 34 -0.35 4.27 -8.90
CA PHE A 34 -0.72 2.91 -9.27
C PHE A 34 0.14 2.43 -10.44
N GLN A 35 0.03 1.17 -10.77
CA GLN A 35 0.73 0.57 -11.89
C GLN A 35 -0.20 0.47 -13.09
N ASP A 36 0.34 0.75 -14.28
CA ASP A 36 -0.29 0.59 -15.57
C ASP A 36 0.55 -0.34 -16.43
N CYS A 37 -0.05 -1.36 -16.99
CA CYS A 37 0.59 -2.35 -17.84
C CYS A 37 -0.39 -2.87 -18.90
N GLU A 38 0.10 -3.72 -19.80
CA GLU A 38 -0.72 -4.32 -20.87
C GLU A 38 -1.63 -5.42 -20.30
N ASP A 39 -2.92 -5.39 -20.67
CA ASP A 39 -3.89 -6.40 -20.28
C ASP A 39 -3.76 -7.62 -21.23
N SER A 40 -3.63 -8.81 -20.66
CA SER A 40 -3.56 -10.06 -21.44
C SER A 40 -4.90 -10.58 -21.89
N HIS A 41 -6.01 -10.06 -21.34
CA HIS A 41 -7.37 -10.58 -21.52
C HIS A 41 -7.54 -12.07 -21.20
N VAL A 42 -6.65 -12.62 -20.36
CA VAL A 42 -6.70 -14.01 -19.91
C VAL A 42 -7.18 -14.07 -18.46
N TRP A 43 -8.23 -14.84 -18.19
CA TRP A 43 -9.06 -14.82 -16.99
C TRP A 43 -8.96 -16.11 -16.18
N GLU A 44 -7.77 -16.52 -15.84
CA GLU A 44 -7.56 -17.68 -14.99
C GLU A 44 -7.28 -17.26 -13.52
N ASP A 45 -6.70 -18.12 -12.73
CA ASP A 45 -6.44 -17.90 -11.31
C ASP A 45 -5.37 -16.82 -10.98
N HIS A 46 -5.03 -15.95 -11.94
CA HIS A 46 -4.00 -14.91 -11.80
C HIS A 46 -4.45 -13.57 -12.43
N HIS A 47 -3.70 -12.52 -12.16
CA HIS A 47 -3.96 -11.20 -12.74
C HIS A 47 -3.80 -11.24 -14.28
N SER A 48 -4.72 -10.61 -15.00
CA SER A 48 -4.70 -10.56 -16.47
C SER A 48 -3.69 -9.54 -17.00
N VAL A 49 -2.42 -9.83 -16.80
CA VAL A 49 -1.30 -8.98 -17.20
C VAL A 49 -0.43 -9.74 -18.17
N VAL A 50 -0.08 -9.10 -19.30
CA VAL A 50 0.88 -9.68 -20.25
C VAL A 50 2.19 -9.95 -19.54
N PRO A 51 2.71 -11.19 -19.54
CA PRO A 51 4.01 -11.48 -18.98
C PRO A 51 5.09 -10.58 -19.58
N ASP A 52 6.04 -10.12 -18.76
CA ASP A 52 7.18 -9.30 -19.18
C ASP A 52 6.84 -7.98 -19.92
N CYS A 53 5.59 -7.51 -19.85
CA CYS A 53 5.25 -6.21 -20.41
C CYS A 53 5.87 -5.05 -19.60
N GLU A 54 6.06 -3.92 -20.28
CA GLU A 54 6.45 -2.70 -19.58
C GLU A 54 5.38 -2.27 -18.57
N ARG A 55 5.83 -1.96 -17.36
CA ARG A 55 4.99 -1.48 -16.28
C ARG A 55 5.36 -0.05 -15.94
N TYR A 56 4.35 0.81 -15.92
CA TYR A 56 4.52 2.24 -15.67
C TYR A 56 3.91 2.60 -14.32
N MET A 57 4.65 3.37 -13.52
CA MET A 57 4.07 4.05 -12.37
C MET A 57 3.32 5.28 -12.87
N ILE A 58 2.02 5.32 -12.65
CA ILE A 58 1.13 6.42 -13.03
C ILE A 58 0.70 7.13 -11.77
N PHE A 59 0.61 8.44 -11.84
CA PHE A 59 0.01 9.27 -10.80
C PHE A 59 -1.33 9.82 -11.27
N ALA A 60 -2.28 9.91 -10.34
CA ALA A 60 -3.52 10.62 -10.54
C ALA A 60 -3.70 11.65 -9.43
N ARG A 61 -3.95 12.88 -9.81
CA ARG A 61 -4.13 14.02 -8.90
C ARG A 61 -5.54 14.56 -8.97
N SER A 62 -6.13 14.79 -7.82
CA SER A 62 -7.40 15.50 -7.65
C SER A 62 -7.16 16.80 -6.90
N TYR A 63 -7.91 17.84 -7.24
CA TYR A 63 -7.90 19.14 -6.53
C TYR A 63 -9.25 19.46 -5.88
N ASP A 64 -10.21 18.55 -5.97
CA ASP A 64 -11.59 18.73 -5.51
C ASP A 64 -12.06 17.64 -4.54
N GLY A 65 -11.12 17.16 -3.73
CA GLY A 65 -11.41 16.15 -2.70
C GLY A 65 -11.74 14.76 -3.25
N GLY A 66 -11.16 14.39 -4.39
CA GLY A 66 -11.25 13.03 -4.93
C GLY A 66 -12.36 12.79 -5.95
N ARG A 67 -12.98 13.85 -6.50
CA ARG A 67 -14.10 13.73 -7.45
C ARG A 67 -13.66 13.78 -8.91
N LYS A 68 -12.72 14.68 -9.26
CA LYS A 68 -12.14 14.78 -10.59
C LYS A 68 -10.63 14.50 -10.54
N TRP A 69 -10.13 13.76 -11.52
CA TRP A 69 -8.76 13.29 -11.52
C TRP A 69 -8.04 13.67 -12.81
N ARG A 70 -6.81 14.16 -12.64
CA ARG A 70 -5.87 14.41 -13.73
C ARG A 70 -4.77 13.37 -13.67
N ILE A 71 -4.46 12.75 -14.81
CA ILE A 71 -3.40 11.76 -14.92
C ILE A 71 -2.06 12.44 -15.17
N GLU A 72 -1.07 12.07 -14.37
CA GLU A 72 0.30 12.52 -14.46
C GLU A 72 1.19 11.29 -14.73
N ARG A 73 2.04 11.40 -15.74
CA ARG A 73 2.97 10.34 -16.12
C ARG A 73 4.39 10.80 -15.83
N PRO A 74 4.94 10.52 -14.65
CA PRO A 74 6.32 10.86 -14.35
C PRO A 74 7.26 10.05 -15.26
N ALA A 75 8.47 10.53 -15.45
CA ALA A 75 9.49 9.85 -16.25
C ALA A 75 10.01 8.53 -15.61
N VAL A 76 9.47 8.16 -14.44
CA VAL A 76 9.88 6.96 -13.70
C VAL A 76 9.01 5.79 -14.12
N LYS A 77 9.58 4.83 -14.82
CA LYS A 77 8.98 3.54 -15.12
C LYS A 77 9.21 2.58 -13.96
N HIS A 78 8.25 1.66 -13.76
CA HIS A 78 8.45 0.58 -12.82
C HIS A 78 9.38 -0.48 -13.43
N VAL A 79 10.50 -0.75 -12.79
CA VAL A 79 11.45 -1.77 -13.27
C VAL A 79 10.96 -3.15 -12.84
N THR A 80 10.60 -3.96 -13.80
CA THR A 80 10.33 -5.40 -13.61
C THR A 80 11.43 -6.28 -14.18
N ASP A 81 12.24 -5.72 -15.09
CA ASP A 81 13.36 -6.37 -15.74
C ASP A 81 14.43 -5.30 -15.98
N GLU A 82 15.68 -5.58 -15.63
CA GLU A 82 16.82 -4.67 -15.80
C GLU A 82 17.00 -4.18 -17.25
N THR A 83 16.45 -4.88 -18.22
CA THR A 83 16.57 -4.55 -19.64
C THR A 83 15.43 -3.68 -20.19
N LYS A 84 14.31 -3.54 -19.48
CA LYS A 84 13.07 -2.95 -20.01
C LYS A 84 12.59 -1.67 -19.37
N GLY A 85 13.21 -1.20 -18.30
CA GLY A 85 12.78 0.02 -17.58
C GLY A 85 13.74 1.19 -17.70
N PRO A 86 13.33 2.45 -17.45
CA PRO A 86 14.24 3.57 -17.33
C PRO A 86 14.99 3.60 -15.99
N VAL A 87 14.47 2.97 -14.93
CA VAL A 87 15.20 2.77 -13.67
C VAL A 87 15.94 1.44 -13.78
N ARG A 88 17.22 1.49 -14.01
CA ARG A 88 18.10 0.31 -13.99
C ARG A 88 18.68 0.14 -12.60
N THR A 89 19.07 -1.08 -12.22
CA THR A 89 19.74 -1.34 -10.94
C THR A 89 20.95 -0.41 -10.74
N ALA A 90 21.67 -0.07 -11.81
CA ALA A 90 22.78 0.87 -11.78
C ALA A 90 22.37 2.33 -11.46
N ASP A 91 21.11 2.68 -11.63
CA ASP A 91 20.59 4.02 -11.34
C ASP A 91 20.18 4.15 -9.84
N ILE A 92 20.06 3.04 -9.12
CA ILE A 92 19.69 3.02 -7.71
C ILE A 92 20.92 3.30 -6.86
N THR A 93 20.92 4.44 -6.17
CA THR A 93 22.06 4.89 -5.37
C THR A 93 21.64 5.12 -3.91
N PRO A 94 22.57 5.05 -2.94
CA PRO A 94 22.28 5.47 -1.58
C PRO A 94 21.77 6.91 -1.54
N CYS A 95 20.85 7.21 -0.64
CA CYS A 95 20.41 8.57 -0.43
C CYS A 95 21.52 9.38 0.26
N PRO A 96 21.84 10.59 -0.22
CA PRO A 96 22.89 11.40 0.41
C PRO A 96 22.48 11.99 1.77
N GLY A 97 21.19 11.92 2.13
CA GLY A 97 20.66 12.52 3.35
C GLY A 97 20.30 14.00 3.22
N GLY A 98 20.00 14.62 4.36
CA GLY A 98 19.69 16.04 4.43
C GLY A 98 18.29 16.44 3.98
N ILE A 99 17.39 15.47 3.79
CA ILE A 99 16.00 15.72 3.44
C ILE A 99 15.25 16.14 4.71
N ASP A 100 14.48 17.23 4.59
CA ASP A 100 13.53 17.63 5.62
C ASP A 100 12.20 16.87 5.43
N PHE A 101 12.02 15.79 6.18
CA PHE A 101 10.80 14.99 6.14
C PHE A 101 9.57 15.71 6.71
N ALA A 102 9.77 16.76 7.50
CA ALA A 102 8.68 17.60 8.02
C ALA A 102 8.28 18.72 7.06
N HIS A 103 8.92 18.82 5.88
CA HIS A 103 8.50 19.77 4.86
C HIS A 103 7.02 19.59 4.52
N PRO A 104 6.19 20.66 4.50
CA PRO A 104 4.74 20.54 4.35
C PRO A 104 4.29 19.88 3.04
N ASP A 105 5.12 19.93 2.01
CA ASP A 105 4.85 19.34 0.70
C ASP A 105 5.62 18.03 0.47
N PHE A 106 6.21 17.45 1.54
CA PHE A 106 6.94 16.20 1.47
C PHE A 106 6.02 15.02 1.18
N CYS A 107 6.48 14.13 0.31
CA CYS A 107 5.95 12.78 0.16
C CYS A 107 7.04 11.81 -0.30
N ALA A 108 6.89 10.54 0.08
CA ALA A 108 7.83 9.48 -0.30
C ALA A 108 7.09 8.25 -0.83
N SER A 109 7.62 7.63 -1.88
CA SER A 109 7.11 6.40 -2.48
C SER A 109 8.16 5.31 -2.37
N PHE A 110 7.78 4.20 -1.77
CA PHE A 110 8.61 2.99 -1.65
C PHE A 110 8.07 1.95 -2.61
N THR A 111 8.93 1.30 -3.37
CA THR A 111 8.52 0.38 -4.42
C THR A 111 9.48 -0.79 -4.56
N LEU A 112 9.04 -1.83 -5.25
CA LEU A 112 9.78 -3.05 -5.50
C LEU A 112 9.88 -3.30 -7.01
N SER A 113 10.95 -3.96 -7.43
CA SER A 113 11.12 -4.41 -8.82
C SER A 113 10.48 -5.77 -9.08
N GLY A 114 10.31 -6.58 -8.04
CA GLY A 114 9.71 -7.90 -8.06
C GLY A 114 9.59 -8.46 -6.65
N THR A 115 8.98 -9.61 -6.49
CA THR A 115 8.78 -10.28 -5.19
C THR A 115 9.91 -11.25 -4.85
N GLU A 116 10.79 -11.54 -5.80
CA GLU A 116 11.94 -12.40 -5.64
C GLU A 116 13.00 -11.73 -4.74
N ALA A 117 13.73 -12.55 -3.99
CA ALA A 117 14.70 -12.08 -3.00
C ALA A 117 15.86 -11.24 -3.58
N ASP A 118 16.23 -11.47 -4.84
CA ASP A 118 17.31 -10.79 -5.54
C ASP A 118 16.87 -9.50 -6.28
N LYS A 119 15.58 -9.21 -6.30
CA LYS A 119 15.06 -7.99 -6.93
C LYS A 119 15.21 -6.79 -5.99
N PRO A 120 15.80 -5.67 -6.46
CA PRO A 120 15.99 -4.51 -5.61
C PRO A 120 14.65 -3.82 -5.28
N SER A 121 14.58 -3.29 -4.07
CA SER A 121 13.61 -2.26 -3.70
C SER A 121 14.30 -0.91 -3.60
N TRP A 122 13.56 0.13 -3.90
CA TRP A 122 14.06 1.50 -3.91
C TRP A 122 12.95 2.49 -3.51
N TRP A 123 13.34 3.72 -3.26
CA TRP A 123 12.39 4.75 -2.89
C TRP A 123 12.68 6.08 -3.57
N LEU A 124 11.64 6.88 -3.69
CA LEU A 124 11.64 8.23 -4.22
C LEU A 124 11.08 9.17 -3.18
N TYR A 125 11.47 10.43 -3.23
CA TYR A 125 10.81 11.48 -2.46
C TYR A 125 10.54 12.71 -3.31
N SER A 126 9.64 13.55 -2.82
CA SER A 126 9.30 14.86 -3.38
C SER A 126 9.16 15.87 -2.25
N LEU A 127 9.52 17.12 -2.52
CA LEU A 127 9.33 18.29 -1.63
C LEU A 127 8.34 19.31 -2.25
N ASP A 128 7.61 18.91 -3.28
CA ASP A 128 6.64 19.75 -4.00
C ASP A 128 5.36 18.97 -4.34
N ARG A 129 4.87 18.16 -3.40
CA ARG A 129 3.63 17.36 -3.52
C ARG A 129 3.65 16.36 -4.68
N GLY A 130 4.84 15.86 -5.05
CA GLY A 130 4.97 14.87 -6.11
C GLY A 130 4.94 15.42 -7.53
N HIS A 131 5.19 16.71 -7.72
CA HIS A 131 5.41 17.27 -9.07
C HIS A 131 6.80 16.90 -9.61
N HIS A 132 7.81 16.89 -8.76
CA HIS A 132 9.15 16.41 -9.08
C HIS A 132 9.59 15.35 -8.07
N TRP A 133 10.18 14.27 -8.57
CA TRP A 133 10.64 13.14 -7.76
C TRP A 133 12.15 13.00 -7.81
N HIS A 134 12.76 12.80 -6.66
CA HIS A 134 14.18 12.57 -6.44
C HIS A 134 14.44 11.10 -6.14
N GLY A 135 15.56 10.55 -6.62
CA GLY A 135 15.95 9.16 -6.53
C GLY A 135 16.13 8.52 -7.91
N PRO A 136 16.12 7.20 -8.07
CA PRO A 136 15.78 6.19 -7.05
C PRO A 136 16.90 6.00 -6.01
N HIS A 137 16.49 5.85 -4.74
CA HIS A 137 17.41 5.58 -3.64
C HIS A 137 17.29 4.14 -3.16
N SER A 138 18.43 3.53 -2.85
CA SER A 138 18.49 2.14 -2.40
C SER A 138 17.87 1.95 -1.01
N ILE A 139 17.28 0.75 -0.81
CA ILE A 139 16.86 0.25 0.49
C ILE A 139 17.80 -0.92 0.81
N PRO A 140 18.57 -0.86 1.90
CA PRO A 140 19.50 -1.94 2.26
C PRO A 140 18.73 -3.18 2.71
N SER A 141 19.38 -4.33 2.64
CA SER A 141 18.77 -5.61 3.04
C SER A 141 18.50 -5.74 4.54
N MET A 142 19.18 -4.95 5.37
CA MET A 142 19.08 -4.97 6.85
C MET A 142 19.24 -6.39 7.46
N GLY A 143 20.02 -7.24 6.79
CA GLY A 143 20.27 -8.62 7.21
C GLY A 143 19.32 -9.68 6.66
N PHE A 144 18.31 -9.28 5.87
CA PHE A 144 17.41 -10.20 5.16
C PHE A 144 17.93 -10.53 3.76
N THR A 145 17.43 -11.60 3.15
CA THR A 145 17.80 -11.98 1.78
C THR A 145 17.20 -11.05 0.73
N GLY A 146 16.10 -10.37 1.05
CA GLY A 146 15.47 -9.39 0.16
C GLY A 146 14.50 -8.50 0.89
N VAL A 147 14.22 -7.34 0.29
CA VAL A 147 13.24 -6.37 0.76
C VAL A 147 12.23 -6.12 -0.34
N ASN A 148 10.96 -6.26 -0.03
CA ASN A 148 9.83 -6.01 -0.92
C ASN A 148 9.08 -4.77 -0.43
N ALA A 149 9.60 -3.61 -0.79
CA ALA A 149 9.08 -2.33 -0.30
C ALA A 149 7.72 -1.99 -0.90
N ARG A 150 6.84 -1.47 -0.06
CA ARG A 150 5.58 -0.81 -0.41
C ARG A 150 5.42 0.40 0.48
N THR A 151 4.70 1.39 0.01
CA THR A 151 4.62 2.68 0.73
C THR A 151 3.78 2.57 2.00
N ASP A 152 4.45 2.53 3.15
CA ASP A 152 3.86 2.71 4.48
C ASP A 152 4.90 3.34 5.40
N TYR A 153 4.73 4.62 5.75
CA TYR A 153 5.69 5.36 6.55
C TYR A 153 5.03 6.44 7.40
N HIS A 154 5.73 6.83 8.47
CA HIS A 154 5.36 7.93 9.36
C HIS A 154 6.54 8.84 9.61
N VAL A 155 6.37 10.12 9.41
CA VAL A 155 7.38 11.14 9.75
C VAL A 155 7.41 11.29 11.26
N LEU A 156 8.58 11.09 11.87
CA LEU A 156 8.80 11.22 13.31
C LEU A 156 9.40 12.58 13.69
N SER A 157 10.26 13.09 12.83
CA SER A 157 10.94 14.38 12.99
C SER A 157 11.40 14.90 11.61
N PRO A 158 11.96 16.10 11.50
CA PRO A 158 12.53 16.58 10.26
C PRO A 158 13.58 15.65 9.61
N SER A 159 14.25 14.83 10.40
CA SER A 159 15.33 13.95 9.93
C SER A 159 15.06 12.46 10.10
N GLU A 160 13.88 12.06 10.61
CA GLU A 160 13.58 10.65 10.89
C GLU A 160 12.18 10.25 10.41
N MET A 161 12.08 9.06 9.82
CA MET A 161 10.83 8.37 9.51
C MET A 161 10.84 6.95 10.06
N MET A 162 9.69 6.46 10.50
CA MET A 162 9.42 5.03 10.64
C MET A 162 8.86 4.51 9.32
N VAL A 163 9.43 3.43 8.79
CA VAL A 163 9.01 2.80 7.53
C VAL A 163 8.67 1.34 7.81
N PHE A 164 7.52 0.89 7.31
CA PHE A 164 7.10 -0.50 7.41
C PHE A 164 7.31 -1.19 6.07
N LEU A 165 8.02 -2.31 6.09
CA LEU A 165 8.46 -3.02 4.90
C LEU A 165 8.08 -4.49 4.98
N THR A 166 7.93 -5.13 3.84
CA THR A 166 7.94 -6.60 3.75
C THR A 166 9.35 -7.06 3.42
N VAL A 167 9.79 -8.16 4.04
CA VAL A 167 11.07 -8.79 3.76
C VAL A 167 10.87 -10.26 3.40
N THR A 168 11.86 -10.84 2.72
CA THR A 168 11.88 -12.27 2.44
C THR A 168 12.26 -13.06 3.70
N LYS A 169 11.67 -14.22 3.83
CA LYS A 169 11.99 -15.19 4.87
C LYS A 169 13.24 -16.00 4.50
N GLU A 170 13.66 -16.90 5.38
CA GLU A 170 14.79 -17.81 5.13
C GLU A 170 14.58 -18.73 3.91
N ASP A 171 13.31 -19.09 3.62
CA ASP A 171 12.92 -19.85 2.43
C ASP A 171 13.01 -19.04 1.12
N ARG A 172 13.42 -17.77 1.19
CA ARG A 172 13.56 -16.80 0.10
C ARG A 172 12.23 -16.29 -0.49
N ASP A 173 11.11 -16.68 0.10
CA ASP A 173 9.79 -16.17 -0.26
C ASP A 173 9.49 -14.88 0.50
N GLU A 174 8.75 -13.95 -0.13
CA GLU A 174 8.18 -12.78 0.53
C GLU A 174 7.27 -13.24 1.68
N GLY A 175 7.40 -12.63 2.86
CA GLY A 175 6.46 -13.07 3.87
C GLY A 175 6.62 -12.63 5.31
N ARG A 176 7.43 -11.63 5.61
CA ARG A 176 7.54 -11.09 6.96
C ARG A 176 7.51 -9.57 6.93
N VAL A 177 6.81 -8.95 7.87
CA VAL A 177 6.81 -7.50 8.01
C VAL A 177 7.84 -7.07 9.05
N VAL A 178 8.54 -5.99 8.75
CA VAL A 178 9.48 -5.31 9.66
C VAL A 178 9.19 -3.82 9.71
N CYS A 179 9.61 -3.18 10.79
CA CYS A 179 9.72 -1.74 10.83
C CYS A 179 11.18 -1.32 10.93
N ALA A 180 11.53 -0.28 10.20
CA ALA A 180 12.86 0.31 10.15
C ALA A 180 12.78 1.82 10.29
N LYS A 181 13.80 2.45 10.83
CA LYS A 181 13.96 3.90 10.80
C LYS A 181 14.84 4.30 9.64
N LEU A 182 14.40 5.32 8.94
CA LEU A 182 15.22 6.07 8.01
C LEU A 182 15.63 7.36 8.71
N THR A 183 16.91 7.55 8.93
CA THR A 183 17.49 8.62 9.76
C THR A 183 18.41 9.52 8.97
N ASN A 184 18.91 10.61 9.60
CA ASN A 184 19.81 11.58 8.97
C ASN A 184 19.27 12.15 7.65
N GLY A 185 17.95 12.40 7.61
CA GLY A 185 17.30 12.90 6.40
C GLY A 185 17.42 11.96 5.21
N GLY A 186 17.41 10.65 5.44
CA GLY A 186 17.43 9.65 4.37
C GLY A 186 18.76 8.92 4.16
N ALA A 187 19.84 9.30 4.84
CA ALA A 187 21.15 8.69 4.63
C ALA A 187 21.28 7.29 5.21
N ASP A 188 20.69 7.07 6.37
CA ASP A 188 20.93 5.86 7.14
C ASP A 188 19.64 5.09 7.42
N TRP A 189 19.75 3.76 7.46
CA TRP A 189 18.68 2.84 7.81
C TRP A 189 19.02 2.04 9.05
N GLU A 190 18.06 1.92 9.95
CA GLU A 190 18.15 1.13 11.18
C GLU A 190 16.96 0.16 11.23
N LEU A 191 17.21 -1.14 11.29
CA LEU A 191 16.17 -2.13 11.59
C LEU A 191 15.74 -1.94 13.05
N VAL A 192 14.47 -1.63 13.27
CA VAL A 192 13.91 -1.45 14.63
C VAL A 192 13.40 -2.77 15.18
N GLY A 193 12.60 -3.51 14.38
CA GLY A 193 12.06 -4.79 14.82
C GLY A 193 11.25 -5.50 13.75
N CYS A 194 10.96 -6.79 14.02
CA CYS A 194 10.06 -7.60 13.23
C CYS A 194 8.65 -7.53 13.80
N VAL A 195 7.65 -7.35 12.94
CA VAL A 195 6.24 -7.32 13.34
C VAL A 195 5.76 -8.75 13.59
N GLY A 196 5.82 -9.17 14.85
CA GLY A 196 5.50 -10.53 15.28
C GLY A 196 6.56 -11.57 14.94
N ASP A 197 6.22 -12.82 15.21
CA ASP A 197 7.05 -13.98 14.88
C ASP A 197 7.03 -14.25 13.37
N GLU A 198 8.01 -15.01 12.87
CA GLU A 198 7.99 -15.43 11.47
C GLU A 198 6.78 -16.34 11.20
N PRO A 199 5.86 -15.94 10.28
CA PRO A 199 4.68 -16.73 10.03
C PRO A 199 5.01 -18.00 9.24
N PRO A 200 4.34 -19.14 9.52
CA PRO A 200 4.54 -20.38 8.76
C PRO A 200 4.10 -20.28 7.30
N GLY A 201 3.17 -19.39 6.98
CA GLY A 201 2.83 -18.95 5.61
C GLY A 201 3.56 -17.65 5.28
N TRP A 202 2.78 -16.59 5.05
CA TRP A 202 3.33 -15.26 4.88
C TRP A 202 2.41 -14.17 5.47
N GLU A 203 3.03 -13.09 5.92
CA GLU A 203 2.40 -11.83 6.30
C GLU A 203 3.10 -10.68 5.59
N ILE A 204 2.33 -9.88 4.87
CA ILE A 204 2.84 -8.87 3.94
C ILE A 204 1.96 -7.62 3.93
N MET A 205 2.43 -6.56 3.29
CA MET A 205 1.67 -5.36 2.96
C MET A 205 1.08 -4.70 4.20
N PRO A 206 1.93 -4.15 5.08
CA PRO A 206 1.47 -3.50 6.29
C PRO A 206 0.63 -2.25 6.00
N ALA A 207 -0.26 -1.92 6.95
CA ALA A 207 -0.82 -0.60 7.13
C ALA A 207 -0.73 -0.26 8.62
N SER A 208 0.00 0.80 8.93
CA SER A 208 0.36 1.13 10.29
C SER A 208 -0.24 2.46 10.75
N ALA A 209 -0.37 2.61 12.06
CA ALA A 209 -0.76 3.85 12.71
C ALA A 209 -0.15 3.95 14.10
N GLN A 210 0.07 5.17 14.58
CA GLN A 210 0.49 5.42 15.94
C GLN A 210 -0.68 5.96 16.77
N ARG A 211 -0.87 5.39 17.96
CA ARG A 211 -1.84 5.89 18.94
C ARG A 211 -1.33 7.17 19.60
N ARG A 212 -2.22 7.93 20.22
CA ARG A 212 -1.85 9.16 20.95
C ARG A 212 -0.91 8.91 22.14
N ASN A 213 -0.90 7.71 22.70
CA ASN A 213 0.04 7.34 23.77
C ASN A 213 1.43 6.89 23.26
N GLY A 214 1.65 6.91 21.95
CA GLY A 214 2.89 6.51 21.31
C GLY A 214 2.96 5.04 20.87
N ASP A 215 2.01 4.20 21.25
CA ASP A 215 1.96 2.79 20.83
C ASP A 215 1.74 2.69 19.31
N TRP A 216 2.39 1.73 18.69
CA TRP A 216 2.17 1.40 17.28
C TRP A 216 1.13 0.30 17.11
N VAL A 217 0.34 0.42 16.06
CA VAL A 217 -0.56 -0.62 15.55
C VAL A 217 -0.15 -0.92 14.12
N CYS A 218 -0.02 -2.20 13.79
CA CYS A 218 0.26 -2.66 12.44
C CYS A 218 -0.76 -3.72 12.04
N LEU A 219 -1.44 -3.47 10.92
CA LEU A 219 -2.35 -4.41 10.28
C LEU A 219 -1.62 -5.05 9.10
N VAL A 220 -1.69 -6.38 9.00
CA VAL A 220 -0.99 -7.11 7.95
C VAL A 220 -1.93 -8.09 7.26
N ARG A 221 -1.78 -8.21 5.96
CA ARG A 221 -2.42 -9.25 5.16
C ARG A 221 -1.63 -10.55 5.32
N GLY A 222 -2.30 -11.66 5.58
CA GLY A 222 -1.65 -12.94 5.79
C GLY A 222 -2.32 -14.12 5.07
N GLN A 223 -1.53 -15.17 4.88
CA GLN A 223 -1.96 -16.46 4.38
C GLN A 223 -1.26 -17.57 5.16
N THR A 224 -2.02 -18.60 5.55
CA THR A 224 -1.41 -19.79 6.17
C THR A 224 -0.64 -20.62 5.14
N LYS A 225 0.31 -21.42 5.61
CA LYS A 225 0.90 -22.47 4.79
C LYS A 225 -0.19 -23.43 4.27
N ARG A 226 -0.02 -23.93 3.06
CA ARG A 226 -0.95 -24.90 2.48
C ARG A 226 -0.86 -26.23 3.24
N VAL A 227 -1.98 -26.68 3.81
CA VAL A 227 -2.09 -27.97 4.49
C VAL A 227 -3.22 -28.75 3.83
N LEU A 228 -2.96 -29.97 3.36
CA LEU A 228 -3.95 -30.82 2.64
C LEU A 228 -4.67 -30.11 1.48
N GLY A 229 -3.95 -29.22 0.78
CA GLY A 229 -4.52 -28.45 -0.33
C GLY A 229 -5.23 -27.16 0.07
N PHE A 230 -5.51 -26.94 1.34
CA PHE A 230 -6.23 -25.76 1.84
C PHE A 230 -5.27 -24.70 2.37
N ARG A 231 -5.62 -23.43 2.14
CA ARG A 231 -4.98 -22.25 2.74
C ARG A 231 -6.08 -21.33 3.27
N GLN A 232 -5.74 -20.61 4.32
CA GLN A 232 -6.61 -19.59 4.89
C GLN A 232 -5.97 -18.23 4.70
N TRP A 233 -6.79 -17.29 4.29
CA TRP A 233 -6.41 -15.90 4.20
C TRP A 233 -6.91 -15.16 5.43
N TYR A 234 -6.16 -14.20 5.92
CA TYR A 234 -6.52 -13.44 7.10
C TYR A 234 -5.92 -12.04 7.09
N MET A 235 -6.39 -11.21 8.01
CA MET A 235 -5.77 -9.94 8.36
C MET A 235 -5.48 -9.96 9.85
N SER A 236 -4.23 -9.78 10.23
CA SER A 236 -3.77 -9.73 11.62
C SER A 236 -3.56 -8.31 12.09
N GLN A 237 -3.77 -8.09 13.39
CA GLN A 237 -3.40 -6.88 14.09
C GLN A 237 -2.30 -7.18 15.11
N TYR A 238 -1.25 -6.37 15.06
CA TYR A 238 -0.13 -6.35 15.99
C TYR A 238 -0.01 -5.00 16.68
N GLU A 239 0.54 -4.99 17.89
CA GLU A 239 0.79 -3.78 18.68
C GLU A 239 2.19 -3.78 19.28
N SER A 240 2.81 -2.60 19.36
CA SER A 240 4.09 -2.36 20.01
C SER A 240 3.99 -1.16 20.92
N SER A 241 4.49 -1.28 22.16
CA SER A 241 4.54 -0.21 23.15
C SER A 241 5.98 0.25 23.48
N ASP A 242 6.98 -0.21 22.71
CA ASP A 242 8.39 0.07 22.91
C ASP A 242 9.07 0.71 21.68
N GLY A 243 8.27 1.42 20.89
CA GLY A 243 8.75 2.13 19.72
C GLY A 243 8.99 1.25 18.50
N GLY A 244 8.37 0.07 18.43
CA GLY A 244 8.48 -0.87 17.30
C GLY A 244 9.53 -1.95 17.49
N LYS A 245 10.19 -2.03 18.64
CA LYS A 245 11.24 -3.04 18.89
C LYS A 245 10.68 -4.45 19.05
N THR A 246 9.57 -4.55 19.80
CA THR A 246 8.83 -5.82 19.96
C THR A 246 7.37 -5.64 19.63
N TRP A 247 6.76 -6.70 19.12
CA TRP A 247 5.38 -6.69 18.61
C TRP A 247 4.60 -7.87 19.15
N ARG A 248 3.41 -7.57 19.66
CA ARG A 248 2.49 -8.56 20.20
C ARG A 248 1.33 -8.76 19.23
N PHE A 249 1.06 -10.01 18.87
CA PHE A 249 -0.16 -10.38 18.16
C PHE A 249 -1.39 -10.09 19.04
N ILE A 250 -2.39 -9.42 18.49
CA ILE A 250 -3.61 -9.06 19.20
C ILE A 250 -4.77 -9.96 18.76
N LYS A 251 -5.05 -9.98 17.46
CA LYS A 251 -6.19 -10.71 16.92
C LYS A 251 -6.11 -10.84 15.40
N LYS A 252 -6.87 -11.78 14.85
CA LYS A 252 -7.24 -11.78 13.44
C LYS A 252 -8.49 -10.91 13.26
N LEU A 253 -8.39 -9.82 12.52
CA LEU A 253 -9.50 -8.91 12.24
C LEU A 253 -10.49 -9.51 11.25
N LEU A 254 -9.99 -10.22 10.25
CA LEU A 254 -10.74 -10.91 9.21
C LEU A 254 -10.24 -12.35 9.17
N PRO A 255 -10.75 -13.24 10.05
CA PRO A 255 -10.37 -14.64 10.03
C PRO A 255 -11.08 -15.36 8.88
N ASN A 256 -10.36 -16.28 8.23
CA ASN A 256 -10.90 -17.16 7.20
C ASN A 256 -11.54 -16.43 6.01
N SER A 257 -11.15 -15.17 5.76
CA SER A 257 -11.58 -14.50 4.55
C SER A 257 -10.92 -15.16 3.35
N PHE A 258 -11.70 -15.48 2.34
CA PHE A 258 -11.19 -16.02 1.09
C PHE A 258 -10.42 -14.91 0.35
N SER A 259 -9.15 -15.13 0.03
CA SER A 259 -8.32 -14.17 -0.71
C SER A 259 -8.21 -12.76 -0.09
N SER A 260 -7.75 -12.63 1.15
CA SER A 260 -7.60 -11.33 1.82
C SER A 260 -6.86 -10.30 0.95
N ASN A 261 -7.27 -9.05 1.11
CA ASN A 261 -6.69 -7.91 0.41
C ASN A 261 -5.80 -7.12 1.39
N PRO A 262 -4.81 -6.33 0.91
CA PRO A 262 -4.06 -5.46 1.80
C PRO A 262 -4.98 -4.46 2.51
N PRO A 263 -4.69 -4.14 3.78
CA PRO A 263 -5.37 -3.06 4.49
C PRO A 263 -4.97 -1.69 3.97
N ALA A 264 -5.90 -0.73 4.01
CA ALA A 264 -5.61 0.69 4.01
C ALA A 264 -6.15 1.30 5.30
N LEU A 265 -5.29 1.93 6.09
CA LEU A 265 -5.62 2.50 7.39
C LEU A 265 -5.42 4.01 7.36
N VAL A 266 -6.41 4.75 7.87
CA VAL A 266 -6.34 6.21 8.05
C VAL A 266 -6.78 6.55 9.46
N VAL A 267 -5.99 7.39 10.12
CA VAL A 267 -6.37 8.11 11.34
C VAL A 267 -6.98 9.44 10.90
N MET A 268 -8.27 9.60 11.14
CA MET A 268 -9.02 10.79 10.74
C MET A 268 -8.77 11.95 11.70
N LYS A 269 -8.95 13.17 11.24
CA LYS A 269 -8.80 14.40 12.05
C LYS A 269 -9.71 14.44 13.28
N ASN A 270 -10.89 13.80 13.19
CA ASN A 270 -11.82 13.65 14.31
C ASN A 270 -11.40 12.59 15.34
N GLY A 271 -10.27 11.89 15.11
CA GLY A 271 -9.72 10.85 15.97
C GLY A 271 -10.27 9.44 15.72
N ALA A 272 -11.24 9.27 14.84
CA ALA A 272 -11.67 7.96 14.39
C ALA A 272 -10.62 7.33 13.47
N TRP A 273 -10.54 6.00 13.48
CA TRP A 273 -9.72 5.24 12.53
C TRP A 273 -10.62 4.54 11.53
N CYS A 274 -10.24 4.55 10.27
CA CYS A 274 -10.91 3.79 9.23
C CYS A 274 -9.96 2.77 8.61
N LEU A 275 -10.40 1.52 8.58
CA LEU A 275 -9.78 0.40 7.87
C LEU A 275 -10.61 0.09 6.63
N CYS A 276 -9.98 0.12 5.46
CA CYS A 276 -10.59 -0.26 4.19
C CYS A 276 -9.83 -1.42 3.54
N TYR A 277 -10.54 -2.30 2.86
CA TYR A 277 -9.98 -3.47 2.18
C TYR A 277 -10.89 -3.94 1.03
N GLY A 278 -10.29 -4.61 0.05
CA GLY A 278 -11.03 -5.31 -0.98
C GLY A 278 -11.62 -6.61 -0.45
N TRP A 279 -12.83 -6.91 -0.85
CA TRP A 279 -13.55 -8.15 -0.54
C TRP A 279 -13.60 -9.02 -1.81
N ARG A 280 -12.95 -10.18 -1.76
CA ARG A 280 -12.75 -11.06 -2.90
C ARG A 280 -13.58 -12.35 -2.86
N ASP A 281 -14.64 -12.33 -2.05
CA ASP A 281 -15.73 -13.32 -2.07
C ASP A 281 -16.97 -12.67 -2.68
N GLU A 282 -17.90 -13.47 -3.20
CA GLU A 282 -19.19 -12.95 -3.67
C GLU A 282 -20.07 -12.46 -2.52
N PRO A 283 -20.68 -11.29 -2.66
CA PRO A 283 -20.52 -10.30 -3.73
C PRO A 283 -19.20 -9.53 -3.61
N TYR A 284 -18.42 -9.54 -4.70
CA TYR A 284 -17.10 -8.92 -4.78
C TYR A 284 -17.19 -7.39 -4.63
N GLY A 285 -16.23 -6.79 -3.92
CA GLY A 285 -16.26 -5.33 -3.79
C GLY A 285 -15.30 -4.76 -2.76
N MET A 286 -15.67 -3.62 -2.19
CA MET A 286 -14.89 -2.90 -1.20
C MET A 286 -15.65 -2.79 0.12
N ARG A 287 -14.93 -2.94 1.23
CA ARG A 287 -15.48 -2.89 2.60
C ARG A 287 -14.66 -1.95 3.46
N CYS A 288 -15.29 -1.43 4.52
CA CYS A 288 -14.58 -0.70 5.57
C CYS A 288 -15.11 -0.98 6.96
N ARG A 289 -14.31 -0.64 7.97
CA ARG A 289 -14.67 -0.66 9.40
C ARG A 289 -14.10 0.58 10.06
N PHE A 290 -14.79 1.07 11.09
CA PHE A 290 -14.36 2.20 11.89
C PHE A 290 -14.00 1.77 13.31
N SER A 291 -13.04 2.46 13.91
CA SER A 291 -12.68 2.35 15.32
C SER A 291 -12.73 3.74 15.95
N ARG A 292 -13.29 3.83 17.16
CA ARG A 292 -13.36 5.04 17.98
C ARG A 292 -12.41 5.01 19.18
N ASP A 293 -11.63 3.93 19.30
CA ASP A 293 -10.72 3.65 20.42
C ASP A 293 -9.31 3.32 19.94
N GLU A 294 -8.88 3.95 18.83
CA GLU A 294 -7.53 3.83 18.29
C GLU A 294 -7.15 2.39 17.90
N GLY A 295 -8.10 1.68 17.27
CA GLY A 295 -7.90 0.32 16.76
C GLY A 295 -8.02 -0.80 17.80
N ARG A 296 -8.41 -0.51 19.06
CA ARG A 296 -8.63 -1.55 20.07
C ARG A 296 -9.84 -2.39 19.73
N THR A 297 -10.94 -1.75 19.34
CA THR A 297 -12.13 -2.40 18.79
C THR A 297 -12.49 -1.83 17.43
N TRP A 298 -13.12 -2.65 16.62
CA TRP A 298 -13.59 -2.29 15.30
C TRP A 298 -15.10 -2.52 15.21
N GLY A 299 -15.80 -1.51 14.74
CA GLY A 299 -17.24 -1.55 14.50
C GLY A 299 -17.63 -2.54 13.40
N PRO A 300 -18.92 -2.62 13.09
CA PRO A 300 -19.42 -3.51 12.06
C PRO A 300 -18.83 -3.17 10.70
N GLU A 301 -18.73 -4.20 9.85
CA GLU A 301 -18.35 -4.03 8.46
C GLU A 301 -19.40 -3.22 7.71
N ARG A 302 -18.93 -2.31 6.86
CA ARG A 302 -19.76 -1.51 5.97
C ARG A 302 -19.36 -1.76 4.52
N VAL A 303 -20.35 -1.90 3.68
CA VAL A 303 -20.17 -2.09 2.24
C VAL A 303 -19.98 -0.75 1.55
N LEU A 304 -18.80 -0.55 0.95
CA LEU A 304 -18.55 0.60 0.06
C LEU A 304 -19.06 0.32 -1.34
N ARG A 305 -18.71 -0.85 -1.90
CA ARG A 305 -19.18 -1.39 -3.19
C ARG A 305 -19.32 -2.91 -3.09
N ASP A 306 -20.22 -3.48 -3.87
CA ASP A 306 -20.48 -4.92 -3.98
C ASP A 306 -20.89 -5.35 -5.40
N ASP A 307 -20.49 -4.56 -6.39
CA ASP A 307 -20.88 -4.67 -7.78
C ASP A 307 -19.69 -5.02 -8.71
N ALA A 308 -18.59 -5.55 -8.18
CA ALA A 308 -17.51 -6.05 -9.02
C ALA A 308 -17.87 -7.39 -9.66
N ALA A 309 -17.39 -7.59 -10.87
CA ALA A 309 -17.69 -8.80 -11.64
C ALA A 309 -16.83 -10.00 -11.25
N CYS A 310 -15.64 -9.79 -10.68
CA CYS A 310 -14.76 -10.87 -10.25
C CYS A 310 -13.83 -10.45 -9.09
N TRP A 311 -13.10 -11.44 -8.56
CA TRP A 311 -12.21 -11.32 -7.40
C TRP A 311 -11.00 -10.38 -7.60
N ASP A 312 -10.63 -10.09 -8.84
CA ASP A 312 -9.42 -9.32 -9.14
C ASP A 312 -9.65 -7.81 -8.98
N LEU A 313 -9.62 -7.37 -7.74
CA LEU A 313 -9.93 -6.01 -7.30
C LEU A 313 -9.19 -5.63 -6.02
N GLY A 314 -9.25 -4.36 -5.64
CA GLY A 314 -8.87 -3.85 -4.32
C GLY A 314 -7.53 -3.14 -4.26
N TYR A 315 -6.63 -3.56 -3.38
CA TYR A 315 -5.34 -2.90 -3.09
C TYR A 315 -5.52 -1.41 -2.79
N PRO A 316 -6.34 -1.05 -1.80
CA PRO A 316 -6.74 0.33 -1.58
C PRO A 316 -5.61 1.23 -1.09
N ARG A 317 -5.72 2.52 -1.43
CA ARG A 317 -5.09 3.65 -0.74
C ARG A 317 -6.17 4.63 -0.33
N MET A 318 -6.10 5.09 0.91
CA MET A 318 -7.15 5.93 1.49
C MET A 318 -6.54 7.20 2.09
N ARG A 319 -7.23 8.33 1.92
CA ARG A 319 -6.87 9.63 2.50
C ARG A 319 -8.13 10.37 2.93
N GLU A 320 -7.97 11.29 3.86
CA GLU A 320 -9.02 12.22 4.27
C GLU A 320 -8.86 13.54 3.51
N ASN A 321 -9.94 14.09 2.96
CA ASN A 321 -9.97 15.38 2.29
C ASN A 321 -10.18 16.55 3.27
N ALA A 322 -10.27 17.79 2.76
CA ALA A 322 -10.43 18.98 3.59
C ALA A 322 -11.77 19.00 4.36
N SER A 323 -12.82 18.41 3.79
CA SER A 323 -14.16 18.34 4.40
C SER A 323 -14.31 17.18 5.43
N GLY A 324 -13.25 16.39 5.66
CA GLY A 324 -13.31 15.25 6.58
C GLY A 324 -13.89 13.97 5.97
N GLN A 325 -14.16 13.97 4.65
CA GLN A 325 -14.57 12.76 3.94
C GLN A 325 -13.37 11.88 3.64
N LEU A 326 -13.59 10.58 3.60
CA LEU A 326 -12.59 9.60 3.19
C LEU A 326 -12.66 9.40 1.68
N VAL A 327 -11.49 9.39 1.06
CA VAL A 327 -11.29 9.10 -0.36
C VAL A 327 -10.43 7.84 -0.45
N VAL A 328 -11.03 6.76 -0.92
CA VAL A 328 -10.33 5.49 -1.14
C VAL A 328 -10.20 5.20 -2.62
N ALA A 329 -8.97 5.06 -3.09
CA ALA A 329 -8.65 4.63 -4.45
C ALA A 329 -8.25 3.16 -4.47
N TYR A 330 -8.72 2.41 -5.45
CA TYR A 330 -8.50 0.98 -5.61
C TYR A 330 -8.64 0.59 -7.07
N TYR A 331 -8.13 -0.58 -7.45
CA TYR A 331 -8.45 -1.09 -8.77
C TYR A 331 -9.72 -1.96 -8.73
N TYR A 332 -10.44 -1.95 -9.84
CA TYR A 332 -11.78 -2.53 -9.95
C TYR A 332 -12.06 -3.10 -11.34
N ASN A 333 -13.18 -3.82 -11.47
CA ASN A 333 -13.64 -4.41 -12.73
C ASN A 333 -15.17 -4.39 -12.80
N ASP A 334 -15.72 -4.26 -14.01
CA ASP A 334 -17.16 -4.26 -14.26
C ASP A 334 -17.62 -5.54 -14.97
N THR A 335 -16.70 -6.22 -15.66
CA THR A 335 -16.92 -7.53 -16.28
C THR A 335 -15.73 -8.42 -16.00
N PRO A 336 -15.89 -9.76 -15.96
CA PRO A 336 -14.77 -10.66 -15.70
C PRO A 336 -13.64 -10.49 -16.72
N GLU A 337 -13.96 -10.29 -18.01
CA GLU A 337 -13.03 -10.13 -19.11
C GLU A 337 -12.63 -8.68 -19.40
N GLY A 338 -13.18 -7.71 -18.64
CA GLY A 338 -12.91 -6.29 -18.84
C GLY A 338 -11.57 -5.84 -18.25
N GLU A 339 -11.10 -4.69 -18.71
CA GLU A 339 -9.90 -4.09 -18.17
C GLU A 339 -10.04 -3.83 -16.66
N ARG A 340 -8.95 -3.95 -15.93
CA ARG A 340 -8.85 -3.43 -14.58
C ARG A 340 -8.59 -1.93 -14.66
N TYR A 341 -9.38 -1.16 -13.92
CA TYR A 341 -9.29 0.30 -13.90
C TYR A 341 -9.16 0.81 -12.47
N ILE A 342 -8.69 2.03 -12.31
CA ILE A 342 -8.63 2.67 -11.00
C ILE A 342 -9.94 3.42 -10.77
N ALA A 343 -10.60 3.07 -9.67
CA ALA A 343 -11.78 3.75 -9.13
C ALA A 343 -11.42 4.49 -7.83
N ALA A 344 -12.22 5.48 -7.50
CA ALA A 344 -12.23 6.11 -6.19
C ALA A 344 -13.64 6.12 -5.62
N THR A 345 -13.74 5.95 -4.30
CA THR A 345 -14.97 6.18 -3.55
C THR A 345 -14.74 7.28 -2.54
N VAL A 346 -15.61 8.31 -2.59
CA VAL A 346 -15.67 9.37 -1.57
C VAL A 346 -16.84 9.06 -0.65
N PHE A 347 -16.61 9.05 0.67
CA PHE A 347 -17.62 8.65 1.63
C PHE A 347 -17.42 9.27 3.01
N ASP A 348 -18.51 9.36 3.75
CA ASP A 348 -18.55 9.87 5.11
C ASP A 348 -18.55 8.71 6.12
N GLU A 349 -18.08 8.98 7.34
CA GLU A 349 -18.15 8.00 8.42
C GLU A 349 -19.61 7.61 8.76
N GLU A 350 -20.57 8.49 8.52
CA GLU A 350 -22.00 8.28 8.86
C GLU A 350 -22.80 7.52 7.80
N MET A 351 -22.16 7.01 6.72
CA MET A 351 -22.90 6.33 5.65
C MET A 351 -23.53 4.97 6.10
#